data_1cc059b29655dec705f77ba487e71cda
#
_entry.id   1cc059b29655dec705f77ba487e71cda
#
_cell.length_a   1.000
_cell.length_b   1.000
_cell.length_c   1.000
_cell.angle_alpha   90.00
_cell.angle_beta   90.00
_cell.angle_gamma   90.00
#
_symmetry.space_group_name_H-M   'P 1'
#
loop_
_entity.id
_entity.type
_entity.pdbx_description
1 polymer ?
#
loop_
_entity_poly.entity_id
_entity_poly.type
_entity_poly.pdbx_seq_one_letter_code
_entity_poly.pdbx_strand_id
1 'polypeptide(L)'
;MILAYHNRQIQRRYITLQSAQNQETTDSKNSSKSASVGVGVTVGSGGVGVNINANGSRGKGFEEGDHTYYTNSTLNAGQTLTLQSGQDTTLKGAQAQGDKVIAKVGGDLHLESQQSIDDYQSKQSNESVGGSVNVMGTPGGSANISFSRDKMDSKYRSVEEQTGLFAGNQGFDISVGKHTQLDGAVISSKSDAKIISSIQVH
;
A
#
# COMPACT_ATOMS: atom_id res chain seq x y z
N MET A 1 17.05 3.20 -17.78
CA MET A 1 18.55 3.23 -17.85
C MET A 1 19.02 4.31 -16.88
N ILE A 2 19.45 3.91 -15.70
CA ILE A 2 19.95 4.83 -14.67
C ILE A 2 21.38 5.14 -15.02
N LEU A 3 21.65 6.33 -15.51
CA LEU A 3 23.02 6.83 -15.71
C LEU A 3 23.61 7.11 -14.31
N ALA A 4 24.42 6.21 -13.82
CA ALA A 4 25.20 6.42 -12.61
C ALA A 4 26.35 7.38 -12.92
N TYR A 5 26.17 8.66 -12.62
CA TYR A 5 27.27 9.61 -12.62
C TYR A 5 28.19 9.34 -11.44
N HIS A 6 29.51 9.31 -11.65
CA HIS A 6 30.50 9.10 -10.58
C HIS A 6 30.35 10.14 -9.46
N ASN A 7 30.22 11.41 -9.85
CA ASN A 7 29.99 12.52 -8.93
C ASN A 7 28.77 13.32 -9.35
N ARG A 8 27.95 13.73 -8.42
CA ARG A 8 26.78 14.57 -8.67
C ARG A 8 26.79 15.75 -7.71
N GLN A 9 26.69 16.96 -8.27
CA GLN A 9 26.61 18.21 -7.51
C GLN A 9 25.32 18.94 -7.85
N ILE A 10 24.58 19.34 -6.83
CA ILE A 10 23.42 20.23 -6.94
C ILE A 10 23.69 21.46 -6.10
N GLN A 11 23.70 22.62 -6.73
CA GLN A 11 23.87 23.91 -6.07
C GLN A 11 22.71 24.83 -6.45
N ARG A 12 21.94 25.25 -5.46
CA ARG A 12 20.73 26.06 -5.63
C ARG A 12 20.53 26.98 -4.43
N ARG A 13 19.65 27.96 -4.56
CA ARG A 13 19.19 28.77 -3.42
C ARG A 13 18.36 27.92 -2.45
N TYR A 14 17.45 27.12 -2.99
CA TYR A 14 16.66 26.12 -2.26
C TYR A 14 16.78 24.78 -2.98
N ILE A 15 16.75 23.70 -2.25
CA ILE A 15 16.67 22.35 -2.78
C ILE A 15 15.38 21.72 -2.24
N THR A 16 14.50 21.29 -3.14
CA THR A 16 13.32 20.54 -2.79
C THR A 16 13.25 19.31 -3.67
N LEU A 17 13.24 18.14 -3.04
CA LEU A 17 12.98 16.85 -3.67
C LEU A 17 11.69 16.30 -3.06
N GLN A 18 10.73 15.92 -3.90
CA GLN A 18 9.45 15.43 -3.46
C GLN A 18 9.07 14.16 -4.23
N SER A 19 8.42 13.22 -3.54
CA SER A 19 7.82 12.04 -4.15
C SER A 19 6.71 12.39 -5.12
N ALA A 20 6.46 11.50 -6.07
CA ALA A 20 5.23 11.50 -6.84
C ALA A 20 4.13 10.85 -6.01
N GLN A 21 2.98 11.52 -5.91
CA GLN A 21 1.76 10.96 -5.33
C GLN A 21 0.97 10.25 -6.41
N ASN A 22 0.54 9.03 -6.11
CA ASN A 22 -0.34 8.24 -6.93
C ASN A 22 -1.61 7.95 -6.13
N GLN A 23 -2.74 7.94 -6.81
CA GLN A 23 -4.03 7.65 -6.20
C GLN A 23 -4.77 6.63 -7.05
N GLU A 24 -5.31 5.63 -6.41
CA GLU A 24 -6.15 4.61 -7.00
C GLU A 24 -7.45 4.52 -6.21
N THR A 25 -8.58 4.62 -6.90
CA THR A 25 -9.91 4.51 -6.29
C THR A 25 -10.63 3.32 -6.89
N THR A 26 -11.13 2.44 -6.06
CA THR A 26 -11.94 1.29 -6.44
C THR A 26 -13.37 1.52 -5.98
N ASP A 27 -14.34 1.50 -6.90
CA ASP A 27 -15.78 1.46 -6.61
C ASP A 27 -16.38 0.31 -7.41
N SER A 28 -16.83 -0.72 -6.73
CA SER A 28 -17.43 -1.89 -7.32
C SER A 28 -18.74 -2.23 -6.64
N LYS A 29 -19.77 -2.47 -7.44
CA LYS A 29 -21.08 -2.92 -6.96
C LYS A 29 -21.46 -4.19 -7.69
N ASN A 30 -21.80 -5.22 -6.94
CA ASN A 30 -22.26 -6.47 -7.49
C ASN A 30 -23.68 -6.80 -7.05
N SER A 31 -24.39 -7.50 -7.91
CA SER A 31 -25.71 -8.00 -7.58
C SER A 31 -25.95 -9.28 -8.41
N SER A 32 -26.31 -10.34 -7.72
CA SER A 32 -26.63 -11.63 -8.36
C SER A 32 -28.00 -12.09 -7.92
N LYS A 33 -28.68 -12.75 -8.83
CA LYS A 33 -29.94 -13.46 -8.53
C LYS A 33 -29.93 -14.77 -9.31
N SER A 34 -30.30 -15.85 -8.67
CA SER A 34 -30.49 -17.14 -9.32
C SER A 34 -31.75 -17.82 -8.82
N ALA A 35 -32.37 -18.56 -9.70
CA ALA A 35 -33.46 -19.48 -9.38
C ALA A 35 -33.24 -20.77 -10.17
N SER A 36 -33.43 -21.90 -9.52
CA SER A 36 -33.35 -23.21 -10.15
C SER A 36 -34.46 -24.14 -9.67
N VAL A 37 -34.92 -24.93 -10.58
CA VAL A 37 -35.86 -26.04 -10.29
C VAL A 37 -35.23 -27.29 -10.87
N GLY A 38 -35.21 -28.36 -10.10
CA GLY A 38 -34.68 -29.66 -10.50
C GLY A 38 -35.63 -30.80 -10.17
N VAL A 39 -35.54 -31.85 -10.95
CA VAL A 39 -36.21 -33.11 -10.69
C VAL A 39 -35.14 -34.18 -10.49
N GLY A 40 -35.17 -34.86 -9.38
CA GLY A 40 -34.31 -35.99 -9.05
C GLY A 40 -35.08 -37.31 -9.06
N VAL A 41 -34.45 -38.35 -9.60
CA VAL A 41 -34.98 -39.71 -9.55
C VAL A 41 -33.98 -40.54 -8.77
N THR A 42 -34.49 -41.23 -7.77
CA THR A 42 -33.71 -42.21 -6.95
C THR A 42 -34.26 -43.60 -7.16
N VAL A 43 -33.35 -44.55 -7.42
CA VAL A 43 -33.71 -45.99 -7.57
C VAL A 43 -32.95 -46.74 -6.46
N GLY A 44 -33.67 -47.45 -5.64
CA GLY A 44 -33.09 -48.22 -4.53
C GLY A 44 -33.88 -49.43 -4.22
N SER A 45 -33.48 -50.21 -3.20
CA SER A 45 -34.16 -51.46 -2.73
C SER A 45 -35.61 -51.25 -2.26
N GLY A 46 -36.02 -50.00 -2.02
CA GLY A 46 -37.39 -49.61 -1.67
C GLY A 46 -38.27 -49.14 -2.84
N GLY A 47 -37.74 -49.20 -4.07
CA GLY A 47 -38.46 -48.77 -5.28
C GLY A 47 -37.87 -47.50 -5.93
N VAL A 48 -38.70 -46.88 -6.76
CA VAL A 48 -38.36 -45.64 -7.44
C VAL A 48 -38.92 -44.46 -6.68
N GLY A 49 -38.06 -43.49 -6.37
CA GLY A 49 -38.42 -42.21 -5.76
C GLY A 49 -38.25 -41.06 -6.76
N VAL A 50 -39.14 -40.10 -6.70
CA VAL A 50 -39.05 -38.87 -7.48
C VAL A 50 -39.10 -37.67 -6.52
N ASN A 51 -38.14 -36.79 -6.60
CA ASN A 51 -38.13 -35.55 -5.82
C ASN A 51 -38.11 -34.33 -6.73
N ILE A 52 -38.74 -33.28 -6.31
CA ILE A 52 -38.66 -31.96 -6.95
C ILE A 52 -37.97 -31.02 -5.96
N ASN A 53 -36.97 -30.32 -6.43
CA ASN A 53 -36.27 -29.31 -5.66
C ASN A 53 -36.37 -27.94 -6.34
N ALA A 54 -36.45 -26.89 -5.53
CA ALA A 54 -36.43 -25.53 -5.98
C ALA A 54 -35.49 -24.74 -5.08
N ASN A 55 -34.64 -23.91 -5.71
CA ASN A 55 -33.71 -23.06 -4.99
C ASN A 55 -33.74 -21.66 -5.59
N GLY A 56 -33.66 -20.67 -4.71
CA GLY A 56 -33.47 -19.26 -5.11
C GLY A 56 -32.37 -18.63 -4.30
N SER A 57 -31.58 -17.79 -4.90
CA SER A 57 -30.59 -17.01 -4.19
C SER A 57 -30.51 -15.58 -4.70
N ARG A 58 -30.10 -14.69 -3.80
CA ARG A 58 -29.84 -13.28 -4.09
C ARG A 58 -28.60 -12.86 -3.34
N GLY A 59 -27.68 -12.24 -4.07
CA GLY A 59 -26.49 -11.61 -3.53
C GLY A 59 -26.44 -10.12 -3.88
N LYS A 60 -25.94 -9.33 -2.96
CA LYS A 60 -25.61 -7.92 -3.16
C LYS A 60 -24.33 -7.60 -2.42
N GLY A 61 -23.47 -6.83 -3.04
CA GLY A 61 -22.27 -6.35 -2.42
C GLY A 61 -21.79 -5.03 -3.00
N PHE A 62 -20.95 -4.36 -2.25
CA PHE A 62 -20.17 -3.23 -2.74
C PHE A 62 -18.75 -3.32 -2.16
N GLU A 63 -17.83 -2.74 -2.87
CA GLU A 63 -16.44 -2.55 -2.49
C GLU A 63 -16.07 -1.11 -2.83
N GLU A 64 -15.53 -0.40 -1.85
CA GLU A 64 -15.00 0.94 -2.01
C GLU A 64 -13.60 0.94 -1.41
N GLY A 65 -12.63 1.45 -2.17
CA GLY A 65 -11.24 1.54 -1.73
C GLY A 65 -10.59 2.81 -2.27
N ASP A 66 -9.92 3.52 -1.39
CA ASP A 66 -9.05 4.65 -1.74
C ASP A 66 -7.63 4.31 -1.32
N HIS A 67 -6.76 4.16 -2.30
CA HIS A 67 -5.36 3.88 -2.11
C HIS A 67 -4.53 5.06 -2.59
N THR A 68 -3.79 5.67 -1.66
CA THR A 68 -2.81 6.72 -1.96
C THR A 68 -1.43 6.21 -1.61
N TYR A 69 -0.54 6.17 -2.59
CA TYR A 69 0.83 5.74 -2.40
C TYR A 69 1.82 6.73 -3.02
N TYR A 70 3.03 6.72 -2.50
CA TYR A 70 4.07 7.64 -2.90
C TYR A 70 5.25 6.88 -3.51
N THR A 71 5.67 7.34 -4.70
CA THR A 71 6.90 6.87 -5.32
C THR A 71 8.02 7.84 -4.98
N ASN A 72 8.99 7.39 -4.21
CA ASN A 72 10.09 8.24 -3.77
C ASN A 72 10.95 8.74 -4.94
N SER A 73 11.32 10.01 -4.84
CA SER A 73 12.34 10.58 -5.72
C SER A 73 13.71 10.12 -5.28
N THR A 74 14.52 9.62 -6.21
CA THR A 74 15.87 9.16 -5.91
C THR A 74 16.93 10.03 -6.59
N LEU A 75 17.89 10.48 -5.80
CA LEU A 75 19.09 11.16 -6.25
C LEU A 75 20.30 10.29 -5.92
N ASN A 76 20.91 9.70 -6.94
CA ASN A 76 21.99 8.76 -6.76
C ASN A 76 23.27 9.23 -7.42
N ALA A 77 24.40 9.15 -6.70
CA ALA A 77 25.74 9.34 -7.19
C ALA A 77 26.57 8.09 -6.91
N GLY A 78 27.33 7.63 -7.90
CA GLY A 78 28.17 6.44 -7.75
C GLY A 78 29.33 6.63 -6.78
N GLN A 79 29.80 7.85 -6.59
CA GLN A 79 30.87 8.20 -5.65
C GLN A 79 30.40 9.30 -4.70
N THR A 80 30.53 10.56 -5.09
CA THR A 80 30.20 11.67 -4.20
C THR A 80 28.94 12.37 -4.64
N LEU A 81 27.98 12.48 -3.72
CA LEU A 81 26.82 13.34 -3.82
C LEU A 81 27.06 14.62 -3.03
N THR A 82 26.98 15.77 -3.71
CA THR A 82 27.06 17.07 -3.04
C THR A 82 25.75 17.84 -3.22
N LEU A 83 25.11 18.17 -2.12
CA LEU A 83 23.94 19.04 -2.04
C LEU A 83 24.36 20.35 -1.39
N GLN A 84 24.21 21.46 -2.11
CA GLN A 84 24.55 22.79 -1.59
C GLN A 84 23.36 23.73 -1.81
N SER A 85 22.75 24.18 -0.72
CA SER A 85 21.69 25.20 -0.74
C SER A 85 22.13 26.45 0.02
N GLY A 86 21.79 27.62 -0.54
CA GLY A 86 22.02 28.90 0.14
C GLY A 86 20.97 29.17 1.23
N GLN A 87 19.87 28.47 1.21
CA GLN A 87 18.75 28.52 2.14
C GLN A 87 18.36 27.07 2.52
N ASP A 88 17.08 26.77 2.57
CA ASP A 88 16.58 25.49 3.06
C ASP A 88 16.75 24.34 2.06
N THR A 89 16.85 23.14 2.61
CA THR A 89 16.81 21.88 1.86
C THR A 89 15.69 21.02 2.43
N THR A 90 14.73 20.63 1.57
CA THR A 90 13.60 19.76 1.93
C THR A 90 13.62 18.51 1.08
N LEU A 91 13.64 17.35 1.72
CA LEU A 91 13.41 16.05 1.11
C LEU A 91 12.12 15.47 1.67
N LYS A 92 11.11 15.30 0.82
CA LYS A 92 9.80 14.77 1.20
C LYS A 92 9.47 13.57 0.32
N GLY A 93 9.53 12.35 0.89
CA GLY A 93 9.47 11.13 0.08
C GLY A 93 10.62 11.07 -0.92
N ALA A 94 11.86 11.25 -0.46
CA ALA A 94 13.02 11.29 -1.33
C ALA A 94 14.25 10.67 -0.68
N GLN A 95 15.08 10.04 -1.50
CA GLN A 95 16.34 9.43 -1.08
C GLN A 95 17.51 10.07 -1.83
N ALA A 96 18.51 10.51 -1.10
CA ALA A 96 19.75 11.02 -1.64
C ALA A 96 20.90 10.10 -1.22
N GLN A 97 21.58 9.49 -2.21
CA GLN A 97 22.54 8.40 -2.00
C GLN A 97 23.89 8.67 -2.69
N GLY A 98 24.97 8.28 -2.05
CA GLY A 98 26.32 8.29 -2.59
C GLY A 98 27.28 7.51 -1.71
N ASP A 99 28.46 7.12 -2.23
CA ASP A 99 29.47 6.52 -1.38
C ASP A 99 29.95 7.56 -0.32
N LYS A 100 30.04 8.81 -0.70
CA LYS A 100 30.13 9.97 0.17
C LYS A 100 28.96 10.92 -0.07
N VAL A 101 28.32 11.42 1.01
CA VAL A 101 27.29 12.45 0.94
C VAL A 101 27.76 13.72 1.63
N ILE A 102 27.78 14.83 0.89
CA ILE A 102 28.11 16.15 1.40
C ILE A 102 26.86 17.02 1.29
N ALA A 103 26.34 17.52 2.41
CA ALA A 103 25.22 18.43 2.44
C ALA A 103 25.59 19.74 3.13
N LYS A 104 25.60 20.85 2.38
CA LYS A 104 25.84 22.20 2.88
C LYS A 104 24.56 23.01 2.74
N VAL A 105 23.87 23.23 3.85
CA VAL A 105 22.56 23.87 3.91
C VAL A 105 22.70 25.19 4.66
N GLY A 106 22.42 26.31 3.99
CA GLY A 106 22.50 27.63 4.61
C GLY A 106 21.34 27.98 5.54
N GLY A 107 20.20 27.32 5.39
CA GLY A 107 19.02 27.44 6.21
C GLY A 107 18.69 26.16 6.98
N ASP A 108 17.45 25.71 6.90
CA ASP A 108 16.95 24.51 7.57
C ASP A 108 17.08 23.26 6.68
N LEU A 109 17.38 22.11 7.27
CA LEU A 109 17.34 20.81 6.64
C LEU A 109 16.11 20.04 7.16
N HIS A 110 15.15 19.76 6.27
CA HIS A 110 13.96 19.02 6.60
C HIS A 110 13.85 17.73 5.76
N LEU A 111 13.77 16.61 6.43
CA LEU A 111 13.56 15.30 5.82
C LEU A 111 12.25 14.71 6.34
N GLU A 112 11.31 14.37 5.45
CA GLU A 112 9.99 13.85 5.80
C GLU A 112 9.67 12.60 4.97
N SER A 113 9.39 11.47 5.62
CA SER A 113 8.87 10.28 4.95
C SER A 113 7.39 10.41 4.67
N GLN A 114 6.97 9.95 3.48
CA GLN A 114 5.56 9.94 3.10
C GLN A 114 4.91 8.63 3.53
N GLN A 115 3.67 8.71 3.99
CA GLN A 115 2.88 7.55 4.37
C GLN A 115 1.87 7.21 3.28
N SER A 116 1.93 5.99 2.78
CA SER A 116 0.86 5.42 1.96
C SER A 116 -0.37 5.17 2.82
N ILE A 117 -1.53 5.42 2.26
CA ILE A 117 -2.84 5.29 2.90
C ILE A 117 -3.65 4.32 2.07
N ASP A 118 -4.20 3.30 2.73
CA ASP A 118 -5.10 2.33 2.13
C ASP A 118 -6.36 2.23 3.01
N ASP A 119 -7.43 2.85 2.56
CA ASP A 119 -8.74 2.82 3.18
C ASP A 119 -9.65 1.95 2.30
N TYR A 120 -10.07 0.80 2.82
CA TYR A 120 -10.90 -0.17 2.11
C TYR A 120 -12.15 -0.53 2.91
N GLN A 121 -13.29 -0.54 2.22
CA GLN A 121 -14.57 -0.96 2.75
C GLN A 121 -15.22 -1.98 1.83
N SER A 122 -15.68 -3.09 2.37
CA SER A 122 -16.54 -4.01 1.62
C SER A 122 -17.72 -4.50 2.45
N LYS A 123 -18.82 -4.75 1.77
CA LYS A 123 -20.02 -5.34 2.35
C LYS A 123 -20.64 -6.30 1.37
N GLN A 124 -20.86 -7.52 1.83
CA GLN A 124 -21.50 -8.59 1.07
C GLN A 124 -22.70 -9.12 1.84
N SER A 125 -23.81 -9.32 1.16
CA SER A 125 -25.00 -9.96 1.72
C SER A 125 -25.50 -11.00 0.74
N ASN A 126 -25.67 -12.23 1.22
CA ASN A 126 -26.20 -13.33 0.44
C ASN A 126 -27.39 -13.93 1.17
N GLU A 127 -28.45 -14.17 0.43
CA GLU A 127 -29.68 -14.80 0.90
C GLU A 127 -29.99 -15.98 -0.01
N SER A 128 -30.30 -17.13 0.55
CA SER A 128 -30.76 -18.26 -0.22
C SER A 128 -31.91 -18.97 0.46
N VAL A 129 -32.82 -19.44 -0.32
CA VAL A 129 -33.95 -20.27 0.09
C VAL A 129 -34.01 -21.47 -0.84
N GLY A 130 -34.18 -22.65 -0.26
CA GLY A 130 -34.32 -23.88 -1.00
C GLY A 130 -35.31 -24.85 -0.35
N GLY A 131 -35.84 -25.71 -1.15
CA GLY A 131 -36.72 -26.79 -0.63
C GLY A 131 -36.82 -27.93 -1.61
N SER A 132 -37.18 -29.11 -1.07
CA SER A 132 -37.47 -30.29 -1.87
C SER A 132 -38.68 -31.00 -1.35
N VAL A 133 -39.41 -31.64 -2.24
CA VAL A 133 -40.55 -32.49 -1.90
C VAL A 133 -40.44 -33.80 -2.68
N ASN A 134 -40.62 -34.93 -1.98
CA ASN A 134 -40.75 -36.24 -2.62
C ASN A 134 -42.17 -36.41 -3.11
N VAL A 135 -42.34 -36.56 -4.41
CA VAL A 135 -43.65 -36.75 -5.05
C VAL A 135 -43.97 -38.23 -5.30
N MET A 136 -42.94 -39.08 -5.24
CA MET A 136 -43.09 -40.55 -5.31
C MET A 136 -42.00 -41.20 -4.45
N GLY A 137 -42.38 -42.35 -3.82
CA GLY A 137 -41.51 -43.07 -2.87
C GLY A 137 -41.84 -42.73 -1.42
N THR A 138 -40.84 -42.68 -0.56
CA THR A 138 -41.03 -42.31 0.84
C THR A 138 -41.44 -40.84 0.97
N PRO A 139 -42.60 -40.54 1.61
CA PRO A 139 -43.00 -39.15 1.83
C PRO A 139 -41.97 -38.39 2.63
N GLY A 140 -41.66 -37.18 2.16
CA GLY A 140 -40.69 -36.28 2.84
C GLY A 140 -40.41 -35.04 2.04
N GLY A 141 -39.83 -34.07 2.71
CA GLY A 141 -39.39 -32.83 2.11
C GLY A 141 -38.40 -32.14 3.01
N SER A 142 -37.68 -31.18 2.47
CA SER A 142 -36.78 -30.33 3.22
C SER A 142 -36.95 -28.86 2.81
N ALA A 143 -36.74 -27.97 3.76
CA ALA A 143 -36.66 -26.55 3.48
C ALA A 143 -35.42 -26.01 4.18
N ASN A 144 -34.68 -25.15 3.49
CA ASN A 144 -33.53 -24.49 4.03
C ASN A 144 -33.54 -23.00 3.65
N ILE A 145 -33.16 -22.18 4.61
CA ILE A 145 -32.97 -20.74 4.41
C ILE A 145 -31.63 -20.44 4.99
N SER A 146 -30.81 -19.71 4.24
CA SER A 146 -29.53 -19.22 4.73
C SER A 146 -29.33 -17.73 4.42
N PHE A 147 -28.72 -17.07 5.38
CA PHE A 147 -28.35 -15.66 5.29
C PHE A 147 -26.89 -15.53 5.68
N SER A 148 -26.12 -14.86 4.87
CA SER A 148 -24.78 -14.42 5.25
C SER A 148 -24.62 -12.94 5.02
N ARG A 149 -23.90 -12.29 5.91
CA ARG A 149 -23.50 -10.89 5.80
C ARG A 149 -22.06 -10.78 6.24
N ASP A 150 -21.27 -10.27 5.34
CA ASP A 150 -19.86 -10.02 5.58
C ASP A 150 -19.61 -8.51 5.43
N LYS A 151 -18.84 -7.97 6.35
CA LYS A 151 -18.43 -6.57 6.35
C LYS A 151 -16.95 -6.53 6.67
N MET A 152 -16.20 -5.81 5.85
CA MET A 152 -14.79 -5.53 6.06
C MET A 152 -14.57 -4.03 6.02
N ASP A 153 -13.91 -3.51 7.03
CA ASP A 153 -13.38 -2.16 7.08
C ASP A 153 -11.89 -2.29 7.39
N SER A 154 -11.05 -1.78 6.52
CA SER A 154 -9.60 -1.75 6.70
C SER A 154 -9.08 -0.34 6.52
N LYS A 155 -8.22 0.09 7.44
CA LYS A 155 -7.52 1.37 7.37
C LYS A 155 -6.06 1.10 7.65
N TYR A 156 -5.24 1.26 6.65
CA TYR A 156 -3.81 0.98 6.74
C TYR A 156 -3.00 2.21 6.36
N ARG A 157 -1.94 2.44 7.13
CA ARG A 157 -0.96 3.51 6.89
C ARG A 157 0.43 2.94 7.04
N SER A 158 1.26 3.15 6.05
CA SER A 158 2.62 2.60 5.99
C SER A 158 3.59 3.59 5.37
N VAL A 159 4.80 3.60 5.88
CA VAL A 159 5.95 4.17 5.19
C VAL A 159 6.64 3.02 4.46
N GLU A 160 6.49 2.96 3.14
CA GLU A 160 7.09 1.89 2.33
C GLU A 160 8.59 2.10 2.17
N GLU A 161 8.99 3.34 1.92
CA GLU A 161 10.38 3.72 1.77
C GLU A 161 10.68 4.97 2.59
N GLN A 162 11.66 4.89 3.47
CA GLN A 162 12.08 6.03 4.28
C GLN A 162 12.80 7.08 3.43
N THR A 163 12.43 8.33 3.66
CA THR A 163 13.22 9.48 3.19
C THR A 163 14.56 9.53 3.91
N GLY A 164 15.62 9.87 3.20
CA GLY A 164 16.90 9.98 3.89
C GLY A 164 18.08 10.42 3.04
N LEU A 165 19.18 10.64 3.77
CA LEU A 165 20.51 10.75 3.23
C LEU A 165 21.28 9.47 3.55
N PHE A 166 21.70 8.78 2.51
CA PHE A 166 22.35 7.46 2.63
C PHE A 166 23.77 7.54 2.10
N ALA A 167 24.74 7.46 2.98
CA ALA A 167 26.15 7.41 2.61
C ALA A 167 26.67 5.98 2.64
N GLY A 168 27.58 5.68 1.73
CA GLY A 168 28.33 4.43 1.69
C GLY A 168 29.53 4.44 2.64
N ASN A 169 30.62 3.84 2.19
CA ASN A 169 31.82 3.63 3.00
C ASN A 169 32.61 4.91 3.31
N GLN A 170 32.40 5.96 2.54
CA GLN A 170 33.07 7.26 2.76
C GLN A 170 32.29 8.22 3.68
N GLY A 171 31.12 7.77 4.19
CA GLY A 171 30.35 8.51 5.17
C GLY A 171 29.72 9.79 4.65
N PHE A 172 29.34 10.65 5.58
CA PHE A 172 28.71 11.93 5.26
C PHE A 172 29.42 13.11 5.93
N ASP A 173 29.25 14.28 5.32
CA ASP A 173 29.67 15.59 5.82
C ASP A 173 28.48 16.54 5.68
N ILE A 174 27.79 16.82 6.81
CA ILE A 174 26.56 17.60 6.82
C ILE A 174 26.75 18.84 7.69
N SER A 175 26.58 20.01 7.08
CA SER A 175 26.61 21.30 7.73
C SER A 175 25.29 22.03 7.49
N VAL A 176 24.60 22.41 8.55
CA VAL A 176 23.29 23.08 8.52
C VAL A 176 23.38 24.39 9.30
N GLY A 177 22.97 25.47 8.64
CA GLY A 177 23.08 26.82 9.22
C GLY A 177 22.04 27.13 10.30
N LYS A 178 20.92 26.35 10.35
CA LYS A 178 19.86 26.56 11.35
C LYS A 178 19.44 25.22 12.00
N HIS A 179 18.30 24.67 11.60
CA HIS A 179 17.72 23.48 12.25
C HIS A 179 17.77 22.28 11.32
N THR A 180 17.82 21.08 11.93
CA THR A 180 17.63 19.81 11.24
C THR A 180 16.42 19.13 11.83
N GLN A 181 15.45 18.80 10.97
CA GLN A 181 14.23 18.07 11.34
C GLN A 181 14.11 16.79 10.53
N LEU A 182 13.80 15.69 11.22
CA LEU A 182 13.61 14.37 10.65
C LEU A 182 12.24 13.83 11.08
N ASP A 183 11.30 13.76 10.13
CA ASP A 183 9.95 13.22 10.35
C ASP A 183 9.85 11.84 9.73
N GLY A 184 10.08 10.79 10.53
CA GLY A 184 10.14 9.41 10.06
C GLY A 184 11.28 9.13 9.07
N ALA A 185 12.23 10.05 8.94
CA ALA A 185 13.33 10.01 8.00
C ALA A 185 14.65 9.60 8.65
N VAL A 186 15.67 9.32 7.85
CA VAL A 186 16.95 8.82 8.34
C VAL A 186 18.15 9.46 7.67
N ILE A 187 19.22 9.66 8.43
CA ILE A 187 20.56 9.93 7.92
C ILE A 187 21.44 8.76 8.35
N SER A 188 21.95 8.00 7.40
CA SER A 188 22.71 6.79 7.69
C SER A 188 23.95 6.64 6.81
N SER A 189 24.93 5.92 7.33
CA SER A 189 26.18 5.61 6.65
C SER A 189 26.58 4.14 6.89
N LYS A 190 27.25 3.56 5.91
CA LYS A 190 27.90 2.25 6.03
C LYS A 190 29.36 2.34 6.46
N SER A 191 29.88 3.56 6.71
CA SER A 191 31.26 3.76 7.11
C SER A 191 31.52 3.28 8.53
N ASP A 192 32.73 2.83 8.82
CA ASP A 192 33.19 2.54 10.16
C ASP A 192 33.21 3.82 11.03
N ALA A 193 33.05 3.65 12.36
CA ALA A 193 32.94 4.76 13.32
C ALA A 193 34.11 5.78 13.29
N LYS A 194 35.23 5.42 12.70
CA LYS A 194 36.39 6.31 12.53
C LYS A 194 36.25 7.33 11.42
N ILE A 195 35.25 7.20 10.52
CA ILE A 195 35.05 8.06 9.36
C ILE A 195 33.78 8.91 9.49
N ILE A 196 33.08 8.83 10.62
CA ILE A 196 31.90 9.65 10.88
C ILE A 196 32.32 11.09 11.05
N SER A 197 32.09 11.88 10.04
CA SER A 197 32.23 13.32 10.06
C SER A 197 31.01 13.99 10.70
N SER A 198 31.26 15.07 11.39
CA SER A 198 30.34 15.77 12.27
C SER A 198 29.10 16.35 11.55
N ILE A 199 27.93 16.18 12.17
CA ILE A 199 26.80 17.07 11.93
C ILE A 199 27.08 18.35 12.74
N GLN A 200 27.38 19.46 12.08
CA GLN A 200 27.52 20.76 12.74
C GLN A 200 26.25 21.58 12.50
N VAL A 201 25.59 21.95 13.59
CA VAL A 201 24.51 22.93 13.62
C VAL A 201 25.08 24.19 14.26
N HIS A 202 25.01 25.28 13.55
CA HIS A 202 25.48 26.60 14.03
C HIS A 202 24.30 27.46 14.44
#